data_fb2c5443e5e7ab5ba93e8accf7351bfe
#
_entry.id   fb2c5443e5e7ab5ba93e8accf7351bfe
#
_cell.length_a   1.000
_cell.length_b   1.000
_cell.length_c   1.000
_cell.angle_alpha   90.00
_cell.angle_beta   90.00
_cell.angle_gamma   90.00
#
_symmetry.space_group_name_H-M   'P 1'
#
loop_
_entity.id
_entity.type
_entity.pdbx_description
1 polymer ?
#
loop_
_entity_poly.entity_id
_entity_poly.type
_entity_poly.pdbx_seq_one_letter_code
_entity_poly.pdbx_strand_id
1 'polypeptide(L)'
;MIKTAVIIGVGPIEGLGSYLGVKAAEEGLHVIVSGRTQTSLDAVVEIISSSGGTATGIVADATDLSSVNALIKKAEAIGPIDLAIYNAGNNFPGNFLTMEAEYFENAWRVCTLGGFLFAQATLEAMLKRESGTLIFTGASASMRGKPNFAAFTAAKAGLRAMAQSLAREFQPQGIHLGHIVIDGGIMGEKVVTAYPKFAAMAGEDGLIGLTGIADAYMYLYRQPKTAWTLELDLRTYKEDF
;
A
#
# COMPACT_ATOMS: atom_id res chain seq x y z
N MET A 1 6.38 -17.17 -18.51
CA MET A 1 5.06 -17.03 -17.84
C MET A 1 4.98 -15.61 -17.32
N ILE A 2 3.90 -14.89 -17.61
CA ILE A 2 3.71 -13.52 -17.13
C ILE A 2 3.53 -13.56 -15.61
N LYS A 3 4.30 -12.78 -14.88
CA LYS A 3 4.12 -12.58 -13.43
C LYS A 3 3.19 -11.41 -13.17
N THR A 4 2.48 -11.41 -12.06
CA THR A 4 1.54 -10.35 -11.70
C THR A 4 2.00 -9.54 -10.49
N ALA A 5 1.63 -8.24 -10.49
CA ALA A 5 1.62 -7.40 -9.31
C ALA A 5 0.19 -7.12 -8.90
N VAL A 6 -0.15 -7.26 -7.63
CA VAL A 6 -1.47 -6.90 -7.08
C VAL A 6 -1.33 -5.72 -6.14
N ILE A 7 -2.00 -4.60 -6.46
CA ILE A 7 -1.97 -3.38 -5.64
C ILE A 7 -3.38 -3.06 -5.21
N ILE A 8 -3.68 -3.18 -3.92
CA ILE A 8 -4.98 -2.81 -3.36
C ILE A 8 -4.89 -1.46 -2.64
N GLY A 9 -5.93 -0.63 -2.77
CA GLY A 9 -5.94 0.75 -2.28
C GLY A 9 -5.56 1.76 -3.35
N VAL A 10 -5.85 1.44 -4.61
CA VAL A 10 -5.73 2.35 -5.75
C VAL A 10 -6.92 3.31 -5.76
N GLY A 11 -6.62 4.59 -5.90
CA GLY A 11 -7.59 5.70 -5.94
C GLY A 11 -7.31 6.61 -7.14
N PRO A 12 -7.22 7.93 -6.94
CA PRO A 12 -7.03 8.88 -8.04
C PRO A 12 -5.69 8.66 -8.77
N ILE A 13 -5.61 9.21 -9.98
CA ILE A 13 -4.42 9.14 -10.85
C ILE A 13 -3.18 9.73 -10.13
N GLU A 14 -3.32 10.91 -9.55
CA GLU A 14 -2.28 11.56 -8.75
C GLU A 14 -2.29 11.01 -7.31
N GLY A 15 -2.29 9.70 -7.18
CA GLY A 15 -2.25 8.98 -5.91
C GLY A 15 -1.17 7.89 -5.90
N LEU A 16 -0.68 7.53 -4.70
CA LEU A 16 0.40 6.55 -4.56
C LEU A 16 0.08 5.22 -5.26
N GLY A 17 -1.16 4.73 -5.14
CA GLY A 17 -1.55 3.46 -5.77
C GLY A 17 -1.39 3.44 -7.29
N SER A 18 -1.62 4.57 -7.96
CA SER A 18 -1.41 4.72 -9.41
C SER A 18 0.09 4.66 -9.75
N TYR A 19 0.91 5.44 -9.06
CA TYR A 19 2.37 5.44 -9.27
C TYR A 19 3.01 4.08 -8.99
N LEU A 20 2.55 3.37 -7.96
CA LEU A 20 2.96 2.00 -7.70
C LEU A 20 2.60 1.07 -8.86
N GLY A 21 1.40 1.25 -9.45
CA GLY A 21 0.96 0.50 -10.61
C GLY A 21 1.85 0.73 -11.83
N VAL A 22 2.14 1.97 -12.16
CA VAL A 22 3.03 2.33 -13.27
C VAL A 22 4.42 1.74 -13.06
N LYS A 23 5.01 1.89 -11.87
CA LYS A 23 6.33 1.36 -11.55
C LYS A 23 6.39 -0.17 -11.58
N ALA A 24 5.35 -0.85 -11.11
CA ALA A 24 5.27 -2.32 -11.22
C ALA A 24 5.17 -2.80 -12.68
N ALA A 25 4.50 -2.03 -13.54
CA ALA A 25 4.45 -2.33 -14.97
C ALA A 25 5.81 -2.12 -15.67
N GLU A 26 6.58 -1.10 -15.25
CA GLU A 26 7.97 -0.89 -15.71
C GLU A 26 8.90 -2.08 -15.36
N GLU A 27 8.59 -2.83 -14.28
CA GLU A 27 9.28 -4.09 -13.94
C GLU A 27 8.86 -5.30 -14.83
N GLY A 28 7.99 -5.07 -15.81
CA GLY A 28 7.49 -6.12 -16.69
C GLY A 28 6.39 -7.00 -16.09
N LEU A 29 5.78 -6.56 -14.98
CA LEU A 29 4.67 -7.28 -14.36
C LEU A 29 3.33 -6.91 -15.02
N HIS A 30 2.42 -7.86 -15.12
CA HIS A 30 1.01 -7.55 -15.38
C HIS A 30 0.38 -7.01 -14.08
N VAL A 31 -0.13 -5.78 -14.11
CA VAL A 31 -0.56 -5.10 -12.89
C VAL A 31 -2.05 -5.25 -12.66
N ILE A 32 -2.42 -5.79 -11.50
CA ILE A 32 -3.79 -5.78 -11.00
C ILE A 32 -3.95 -4.57 -10.09
N VAL A 33 -4.62 -3.54 -10.58
CA VAL A 33 -4.97 -2.36 -9.77
C VAL A 33 -6.34 -2.58 -9.14
N SER A 34 -6.43 -2.43 -7.82
CA SER A 34 -7.66 -2.70 -7.08
C SER A 34 -8.01 -1.59 -6.10
N GLY A 35 -9.29 -1.27 -6.05
CA GLY A 35 -9.89 -0.23 -5.22
C GLY A 35 -11.41 -0.31 -5.30
N ARG A 36 -12.11 0.68 -4.75
CA ARG A 36 -13.59 0.67 -4.66
C ARG A 36 -14.30 1.34 -5.83
N THR A 37 -13.58 2.08 -6.67
CA THR A 37 -14.18 2.95 -7.70
C THR A 37 -13.69 2.53 -9.08
N GLN A 38 -14.56 1.91 -9.87
CA GLN A 38 -14.21 1.39 -11.22
C GLN A 38 -13.59 2.46 -12.11
N THR A 39 -14.17 3.67 -12.16
CA THR A 39 -13.68 4.76 -13.03
C THR A 39 -12.25 5.18 -12.70
N SER A 40 -11.86 5.15 -11.41
CA SER A 40 -10.47 5.42 -11.01
C SER A 40 -9.53 4.30 -11.47
N LEU A 41 -9.98 3.04 -11.39
CA LEU A 41 -9.19 1.91 -11.85
C LEU A 41 -9.00 1.93 -13.36
N ASP A 42 -10.06 2.23 -14.11
CA ASP A 42 -10.01 2.33 -15.58
C ASP A 42 -9.02 3.40 -16.03
N ALA A 43 -9.02 4.56 -15.36
CA ALA A 43 -8.08 5.64 -15.65
C ALA A 43 -6.62 5.23 -15.39
N VAL A 44 -6.34 4.48 -14.31
CA VAL A 44 -5.00 3.99 -14.01
C VAL A 44 -4.58 2.89 -15.00
N VAL A 45 -5.48 2.00 -15.39
CA VAL A 45 -5.24 0.98 -16.44
C VAL A 45 -4.86 1.65 -17.76
N GLU A 46 -5.56 2.72 -18.14
CA GLU A 46 -5.26 3.48 -19.37
C GLU A 46 -3.85 4.10 -19.33
N ILE A 47 -3.45 4.70 -18.20
CA ILE A 47 -2.09 5.25 -18.05
C ILE A 47 -1.04 4.17 -18.20
N ILE A 48 -1.21 3.02 -17.55
CA ILE A 48 -0.26 1.91 -17.65
C ILE A 48 -0.18 1.40 -19.08
N SER A 49 -1.33 1.23 -19.74
CA SER A 49 -1.41 0.73 -21.12
C SER A 49 -0.79 1.71 -22.12
N SER A 50 -1.05 3.00 -21.96
CA SER A 50 -0.47 4.06 -22.81
C SER A 50 1.04 4.17 -22.66
N SER A 51 1.61 3.73 -21.53
CA SER A 51 3.04 3.64 -21.27
C SER A 51 3.66 2.30 -21.75
N GLY A 52 2.89 1.45 -22.43
CA GLY A 52 3.36 0.16 -22.94
C GLY A 52 3.31 -0.99 -21.94
N GLY A 53 2.79 -0.77 -20.74
CA GLY A 53 2.56 -1.81 -19.74
C GLY A 53 1.24 -2.57 -19.96
N THR A 54 0.96 -3.55 -19.09
CA THR A 54 -0.31 -4.27 -19.09
C THR A 54 -0.94 -4.25 -17.71
N ALA A 55 -2.24 -3.95 -17.64
CA ALA A 55 -2.95 -3.90 -16.37
C ALA A 55 -4.41 -4.36 -16.49
N THR A 56 -4.98 -4.73 -15.35
CA THR A 56 -6.42 -5.05 -15.20
C THR A 56 -6.96 -4.37 -13.95
N GLY A 57 -8.06 -3.65 -14.08
CA GLY A 57 -8.79 -3.06 -12.96
C GLY A 57 -9.78 -4.05 -12.35
N ILE A 58 -9.69 -4.30 -11.05
CA ILE A 58 -10.62 -5.18 -10.33
C ILE A 58 -11.15 -4.45 -9.11
N VAL A 59 -12.46 -4.19 -9.07
CA VAL A 59 -13.10 -3.61 -7.89
C VAL A 59 -13.07 -4.61 -6.75
N ALA A 60 -12.55 -4.16 -5.59
CA ALA A 60 -12.58 -4.93 -4.36
C ALA A 60 -12.63 -4.01 -3.13
N ASP A 61 -13.31 -4.49 -2.08
CA ASP A 61 -13.26 -3.93 -0.75
C ASP A 61 -12.22 -4.69 0.08
N ALA A 62 -11.19 -4.00 0.53
CA ALA A 62 -10.12 -4.58 1.34
C ALA A 62 -10.60 -5.11 2.70
N THR A 63 -11.77 -4.68 3.17
CA THR A 63 -12.35 -5.09 4.46
C THR A 63 -13.32 -6.27 4.36
N ASP A 64 -13.57 -6.75 3.13
CA ASP A 64 -14.43 -7.90 2.86
C ASP A 64 -13.62 -9.12 2.41
N LEU A 65 -13.69 -10.19 3.19
CA LEU A 65 -12.93 -11.43 2.95
C LEU A 65 -13.25 -12.03 1.57
N SER A 66 -14.52 -12.04 1.17
CA SER A 66 -14.94 -12.66 -0.09
C SER A 66 -14.44 -11.87 -1.29
N SER A 67 -14.44 -10.54 -1.18
CA SER A 67 -13.92 -9.61 -2.17
C SER A 67 -12.41 -9.76 -2.36
N VAL A 68 -11.65 -9.83 -1.26
CA VAL A 68 -10.19 -10.05 -1.28
C VAL A 68 -9.84 -11.41 -1.88
N ASN A 69 -10.51 -12.48 -1.47
CA ASN A 69 -10.27 -13.82 -2.02
C ASN A 69 -10.56 -13.88 -3.53
N ALA A 70 -11.65 -13.23 -3.99
CA ALA A 70 -11.98 -13.15 -5.40
C ALA A 70 -10.93 -12.37 -6.20
N LEU A 71 -10.40 -11.27 -5.65
CA LEU A 71 -9.30 -10.50 -6.22
C LEU A 71 -8.05 -11.38 -6.44
N ILE A 72 -7.59 -12.04 -5.38
CA ILE A 72 -6.37 -12.86 -5.43
C ILE A 72 -6.55 -14.05 -6.39
N LYS A 73 -7.72 -14.70 -6.37
CA LYS A 73 -8.04 -15.78 -7.32
C LYS A 73 -7.99 -15.32 -8.78
N LYS A 74 -8.53 -14.13 -9.08
CA LYS A 74 -8.47 -13.56 -10.44
C LYS A 74 -7.04 -13.21 -10.84
N ALA A 75 -6.25 -12.66 -9.93
CA ALA A 75 -4.84 -12.35 -10.18
C ALA A 75 -4.02 -13.62 -10.51
N GLU A 76 -4.15 -14.67 -9.70
CA GLU A 76 -3.47 -15.96 -9.93
C GLU A 76 -3.92 -16.66 -11.24
N ALA A 77 -5.14 -16.41 -11.71
CA ALA A 77 -5.61 -16.93 -13.00
C ALA A 77 -4.92 -16.25 -14.21
N ILE A 78 -4.42 -15.03 -14.05
CA ILE A 78 -3.65 -14.30 -15.07
C ILE A 78 -2.17 -14.75 -15.03
N GLY A 79 -1.62 -14.87 -13.84
CA GLY A 79 -0.23 -15.31 -13.63
C GLY A 79 0.14 -15.31 -12.15
N PRO A 80 1.26 -15.95 -11.80
CA PRO A 80 1.70 -16.03 -10.42
C PRO A 80 1.94 -14.63 -9.83
N ILE A 81 1.41 -14.37 -8.64
CA ILE A 81 1.61 -13.11 -7.92
C ILE A 81 3.05 -13.06 -7.41
N ASP A 82 3.86 -12.18 -8.02
CA ASP A 82 5.26 -11.98 -7.65
C ASP A 82 5.45 -10.77 -6.73
N LEU A 83 4.59 -9.76 -6.89
CA LEU A 83 4.53 -8.57 -6.03
C LEU A 83 3.10 -8.33 -5.54
N ALA A 84 2.93 -8.12 -4.25
CA ALA A 84 1.67 -7.69 -3.66
C ALA A 84 1.89 -6.47 -2.78
N ILE A 85 1.03 -5.44 -2.92
CA ILE A 85 1.15 -4.20 -2.16
C ILE A 85 -0.18 -3.88 -1.48
N TYR A 86 -0.17 -3.83 -0.15
CA TYR A 86 -1.28 -3.33 0.63
C TYR A 86 -1.13 -1.82 0.87
N ASN A 87 -1.86 -1.02 0.10
CA ASN A 87 -1.81 0.44 0.14
C ASN A 87 -3.11 1.09 0.67
N ALA A 88 -4.13 0.30 1.03
CA ALA A 88 -5.38 0.84 1.56
C ALA A 88 -5.18 1.50 2.93
N GLY A 89 -5.78 2.67 3.10
CA GLY A 89 -5.72 3.41 4.35
C GLY A 89 -6.52 4.71 4.28
N ASN A 90 -7.00 5.15 5.45
CA ASN A 90 -7.65 6.43 5.65
C ASN A 90 -6.93 7.18 6.76
N ASN A 91 -6.65 8.45 6.52
CA ASN A 91 -5.98 9.32 7.47
C ASN A 91 -6.81 10.59 7.67
N PHE A 92 -7.80 10.54 8.55
CA PHE A 92 -8.57 11.70 8.95
C PHE A 92 -8.32 12.00 10.43
N PRO A 93 -8.07 13.27 10.80
CA PRO A 93 -7.99 13.65 12.21
C PRO A 93 -9.37 13.58 12.89
N GLY A 94 -9.40 13.25 14.17
CA GLY A 94 -10.61 13.22 14.97
C GLY A 94 -10.29 13.55 16.43
N ASN A 95 -11.14 14.37 17.07
CA ASN A 95 -11.01 14.66 18.50
C ASN A 95 -11.33 13.39 19.30
N PHE A 96 -10.41 12.96 20.15
CA PHE A 96 -10.51 11.70 20.88
C PHE A 96 -11.74 11.63 21.81
N LEU A 97 -12.08 12.73 22.47
CA LEU A 97 -13.19 12.77 23.43
C LEU A 97 -14.59 12.71 22.78
N THR A 98 -14.66 13.06 21.48
CA THR A 98 -15.92 13.03 20.70
C THR A 98 -15.89 12.03 19.57
N MET A 99 -14.84 11.18 19.52
CA MET A 99 -14.70 10.17 18.47
C MET A 99 -15.67 9.02 18.71
N GLU A 100 -16.53 8.77 17.72
CA GLU A 100 -17.41 7.62 17.74
C GLU A 100 -16.62 6.30 17.62
N ALA A 101 -17.04 5.27 18.35
CA ALA A 101 -16.38 3.96 18.32
C ALA A 101 -16.33 3.36 16.90
N GLU A 102 -17.38 3.56 16.12
CA GLU A 102 -17.46 3.13 14.71
C GLU A 102 -16.36 3.78 13.85
N TYR A 103 -16.05 5.06 14.08
CA TYR A 103 -14.96 5.74 13.37
C TYR A 103 -13.61 5.09 13.69
N PHE A 104 -13.35 4.81 14.98
CA PHE A 104 -12.14 4.15 15.43
C PHE A 104 -12.03 2.72 14.83
N GLU A 105 -13.12 1.96 14.92
CA GLU A 105 -13.19 0.60 14.36
C GLU A 105 -12.97 0.61 12.85
N ASN A 106 -13.58 1.54 12.13
CA ASN A 106 -13.43 1.61 10.66
C ASN A 106 -11.98 1.93 10.24
N ALA A 107 -11.27 2.78 10.97
CA ALA A 107 -9.85 3.03 10.73
C ALA A 107 -9.01 1.74 10.89
N TRP A 108 -9.29 0.96 11.94
CA TRP A 108 -8.65 -0.32 12.19
C TRP A 108 -9.02 -1.36 11.14
N ARG A 109 -10.32 -1.46 10.77
CA ARG A 109 -10.79 -2.38 9.73
C ARG A 109 -10.08 -2.13 8.40
N VAL A 110 -9.99 -0.87 7.97
CA VAL A 110 -9.33 -0.54 6.69
C VAL A 110 -7.82 -0.75 6.78
N CYS A 111 -7.13 -0.30 7.81
CA CYS A 111 -5.67 -0.36 7.82
C CYS A 111 -5.12 -1.71 8.28
N THR A 112 -5.71 -2.32 9.33
CA THR A 112 -5.17 -3.53 9.96
C THR A 112 -5.87 -4.79 9.50
N LEU A 113 -7.21 -4.88 9.66
CA LEU A 113 -7.97 -6.06 9.26
C LEU A 113 -7.86 -6.32 7.76
N GLY A 114 -8.03 -5.29 6.94
CA GLY A 114 -7.87 -5.43 5.49
C GLY A 114 -6.46 -5.87 5.09
N GLY A 115 -5.43 -5.34 5.79
CA GLY A 115 -4.05 -5.81 5.64
C GLY A 115 -3.88 -7.29 5.98
N PHE A 116 -4.52 -7.76 7.04
CA PHE A 116 -4.56 -9.17 7.41
C PHE A 116 -5.23 -10.04 6.34
N LEU A 117 -6.43 -9.68 5.88
CA LEU A 117 -7.17 -10.43 4.87
C LEU A 117 -6.38 -10.54 3.56
N PHE A 118 -5.81 -9.43 3.13
CA PHE A 118 -4.98 -9.38 1.92
C PHE A 118 -3.71 -10.21 2.05
N ALA A 119 -3.01 -10.10 3.19
CA ALA A 119 -1.81 -10.89 3.46
C ALA A 119 -2.11 -12.39 3.48
N GLN A 120 -3.17 -12.82 4.17
CA GLN A 120 -3.53 -14.23 4.27
C GLN A 120 -3.78 -14.84 2.89
N ALA A 121 -4.62 -14.21 2.07
CA ALA A 121 -4.92 -14.70 0.72
C ALA A 121 -3.69 -14.70 -0.21
N THR A 122 -2.85 -13.65 -0.11
CA THR A 122 -1.65 -13.51 -0.94
C THR A 122 -0.58 -14.52 -0.54
N LEU A 123 -0.32 -14.68 0.76
CA LEU A 123 0.66 -15.63 1.29
C LEU A 123 0.30 -17.06 0.95
N GLU A 124 -1.00 -17.44 1.03
CA GLU A 124 -1.46 -18.77 0.60
C GLU A 124 -1.09 -19.07 -0.86
N ALA A 125 -1.17 -18.06 -1.73
CA ALA A 125 -0.77 -18.21 -3.13
C ALA A 125 0.76 -18.26 -3.31
N MET A 126 1.51 -17.38 -2.64
CA MET A 126 2.96 -17.27 -2.76
C MET A 126 3.72 -18.47 -2.18
N LEU A 127 3.25 -19.01 -1.04
CA LEU A 127 3.88 -20.15 -0.36
C LEU A 127 3.92 -21.42 -1.20
N LYS A 128 2.95 -21.62 -2.10
CA LYS A 128 2.96 -22.77 -3.04
C LYS A 128 4.18 -22.77 -3.96
N ARG A 129 4.84 -21.62 -4.10
CA ARG A 129 6.00 -21.41 -4.97
C ARG A 129 7.27 -21.02 -4.20
N GLU A 130 7.16 -20.83 -2.88
CA GLU A 130 8.25 -20.34 -2.02
C GLU A 130 8.89 -19.05 -2.57
N SER A 131 8.08 -18.19 -3.17
CA SER A 131 8.53 -16.98 -3.87
C SER A 131 7.43 -15.93 -3.95
N GLY A 132 7.81 -14.67 -3.72
CA GLY A 132 6.98 -13.48 -3.83
C GLY A 132 7.41 -12.39 -2.86
N THR A 133 6.93 -11.17 -3.11
CA THR A 133 7.18 -10.00 -2.25
C THR A 133 5.85 -9.39 -1.84
N LEU A 134 5.62 -9.25 -0.53
CA LEU A 134 4.45 -8.60 0.04
C LEU A 134 4.88 -7.35 0.82
N ILE A 135 4.39 -6.18 0.40
CA ILE A 135 4.76 -4.89 1.00
C ILE A 135 3.52 -4.20 1.58
N PHE A 136 3.67 -3.71 2.81
CA PHE A 136 2.64 -2.92 3.51
C PHE A 136 3.01 -1.44 3.50
N THR A 137 2.06 -0.58 3.15
CA THR A 137 2.19 0.87 3.25
C THR A 137 1.98 1.32 4.70
N GLY A 138 3.07 1.74 5.32
CA GLY A 138 3.07 2.37 6.63
C GLY A 138 2.89 3.88 6.57
N ALA A 139 3.06 4.53 7.70
CA ALA A 139 2.97 5.98 7.86
C ALA A 139 3.74 6.42 9.11
N SER A 140 3.92 7.74 9.34
CA SER A 140 4.38 8.28 10.64
C SER A 140 3.64 7.64 11.82
N ALA A 141 2.33 7.43 11.64
CA ALA A 141 1.45 6.79 12.60
C ALA A 141 1.81 5.32 12.92
N SER A 142 2.61 4.65 12.09
CA SER A 142 3.17 3.34 12.41
C SER A 142 4.23 3.38 13.50
N MET A 143 4.87 4.55 13.68
CA MET A 143 6.03 4.76 14.56
C MET A 143 5.68 5.57 15.80
N ARG A 144 4.83 6.59 15.66
CA ARG A 144 4.49 7.54 16.72
C ARG A 144 3.09 8.13 16.56
N GLY A 145 2.43 8.41 17.69
CA GLY A 145 1.15 9.11 17.70
C GLY A 145 1.31 10.62 17.57
N LYS A 146 0.35 11.26 16.89
CA LYS A 146 0.18 12.72 16.87
C LYS A 146 -1.21 13.06 17.46
N PRO A 147 -1.40 14.25 18.07
CA PRO A 147 -2.72 14.70 18.51
C PRO A 147 -3.77 14.57 17.40
N ASN A 148 -4.97 14.18 17.75
CA ASN A 148 -6.11 13.94 16.84
C ASN A 148 -5.98 12.74 15.87
N PHE A 149 -4.94 11.93 15.94
CA PHE A 149 -4.75 10.77 15.06
C PHE A 149 -4.76 9.41 15.79
N ALA A 150 -5.42 9.33 16.96
CA ALA A 150 -5.42 8.11 17.78
C ALA A 150 -5.90 6.86 17.01
N ALA A 151 -7.01 6.95 16.27
CA ALA A 151 -7.54 5.84 15.49
C ALA A 151 -6.55 5.39 14.39
N PHE A 152 -6.01 6.32 13.63
CA PHE A 152 -5.05 6.02 12.58
C PHE A 152 -3.73 5.47 13.14
N THR A 153 -3.25 6.01 14.27
CA THR A 153 -2.05 5.51 14.96
C THR A 153 -2.23 4.08 15.43
N ALA A 154 -3.35 3.78 16.11
CA ALA A 154 -3.63 2.41 16.58
C ALA A 154 -3.68 1.42 15.40
N ALA A 155 -4.32 1.83 14.30
CA ALA A 155 -4.46 1.00 13.11
C ALA A 155 -3.12 0.76 12.38
N LYS A 156 -2.31 1.79 12.15
CA LYS A 156 -1.03 1.68 11.44
C LYS A 156 0.06 1.02 12.29
N ALA A 157 0.06 1.23 13.60
CA ALA A 157 0.95 0.51 14.51
C ALA A 157 0.61 -0.99 14.54
N GLY A 158 -0.68 -1.36 14.53
CA GLY A 158 -1.13 -2.75 14.41
C GLY A 158 -0.68 -3.39 13.09
N LEU A 159 -0.81 -2.70 11.98
CA LEU A 159 -0.33 -3.17 10.67
C LEU A 159 1.18 -3.42 10.68
N ARG A 160 1.98 -2.49 11.24
CA ARG A 160 3.43 -2.63 11.37
C ARG A 160 3.82 -3.85 12.22
N ALA A 161 3.20 -4.01 13.37
CA ALA A 161 3.46 -5.16 14.25
C ALA A 161 3.13 -6.49 13.57
N MET A 162 2.02 -6.53 12.82
CA MET A 162 1.65 -7.68 12.01
C MET A 162 2.69 -7.97 10.92
N ALA A 163 3.14 -6.96 10.18
CA ALA A 163 4.17 -7.13 9.15
C ALA A 163 5.47 -7.72 9.74
N GLN A 164 5.87 -7.29 10.93
CA GLN A 164 7.04 -7.82 11.64
C GLN A 164 6.86 -9.30 12.06
N SER A 165 5.66 -9.70 12.46
CA SER A 165 5.34 -11.09 12.78
C SER A 165 5.40 -11.98 11.54
N LEU A 166 4.71 -11.55 10.48
CA LEU A 166 4.68 -12.27 9.20
C LEU A 166 6.08 -12.42 8.58
N ALA A 167 6.93 -11.39 8.70
CA ALA A 167 8.30 -11.48 8.22
C ALA A 167 9.09 -12.59 8.90
N ARG A 168 9.00 -12.71 10.23
CA ARG A 168 9.67 -13.78 10.99
C ARG A 168 9.17 -15.17 10.63
N GLU A 169 7.90 -15.28 10.29
CA GLU A 169 7.25 -16.54 9.96
C GLU A 169 7.51 -16.99 8.51
N PHE A 170 7.45 -16.07 7.55
CA PHE A 170 7.41 -16.40 6.12
C PHE A 170 8.68 -16.06 5.32
N GLN A 171 9.57 -15.18 5.81
CA GLN A 171 10.85 -14.95 5.14
C GLN A 171 11.72 -16.22 5.08
N PRO A 172 11.80 -17.05 6.14
CA PRO A 172 12.48 -18.35 6.05
C PRO A 172 11.89 -19.30 4.99
N GLN A 173 10.64 -19.09 4.59
CA GLN A 173 9.92 -19.85 3.57
C GLN A 173 10.03 -19.22 2.18
N GLY A 174 10.92 -18.24 1.99
CA GLY A 174 11.22 -17.64 0.69
C GLY A 174 10.32 -16.48 0.28
N ILE A 175 9.49 -15.93 1.17
CA ILE A 175 8.63 -14.78 0.89
C ILE A 175 9.23 -13.51 1.48
N HIS A 176 9.45 -12.49 0.66
CA HIS A 176 9.93 -11.20 1.14
C HIS A 176 8.77 -10.36 1.71
N LEU A 177 8.84 -10.03 2.99
CA LEU A 177 7.89 -9.13 3.67
C LEU A 177 8.54 -7.76 3.87
N GLY A 178 7.87 -6.70 3.39
CA GLY A 178 8.33 -5.33 3.55
C GLY A 178 7.27 -4.43 4.20
N HIS A 179 7.71 -3.44 4.96
CA HIS A 179 6.88 -2.36 5.52
C HIS A 179 7.56 -1.03 5.22
N ILE A 180 6.89 -0.16 4.46
CA ILE A 180 7.44 1.15 4.11
C ILE A 180 6.75 2.21 4.95
N VAL A 181 7.49 2.85 5.83
CA VAL A 181 7.05 4.00 6.63
C VAL A 181 7.13 5.24 5.76
N ILE A 182 5.98 5.79 5.38
CA ILE A 182 5.91 7.10 4.72
C ILE A 182 5.74 8.15 5.82
N ASP A 183 6.88 8.73 6.23
CA ASP A 183 6.94 9.62 7.37
C ASP A 183 6.86 11.08 6.94
N GLY A 184 5.66 11.52 6.60
CA GLY A 184 5.35 12.87 6.15
C GLY A 184 4.10 12.92 5.28
N GLY A 185 3.77 14.11 4.79
CA GLY A 185 2.71 14.31 3.82
C GLY A 185 3.12 13.83 2.44
N ILE A 186 2.25 13.11 1.75
CA ILE A 186 2.47 12.65 0.37
C ILE A 186 2.01 13.74 -0.60
N MET A 187 2.83 14.08 -1.60
CA MET A 187 2.45 15.00 -2.67
C MET A 187 1.48 14.30 -3.65
N GLY A 188 0.25 14.07 -3.20
CA GLY A 188 -0.79 13.44 -3.99
C GLY A 188 -2.11 14.21 -3.90
N GLU A 189 -3.01 13.97 -4.85
CA GLU A 189 -4.30 14.65 -4.98
C GLU A 189 -5.07 14.72 -3.66
N LYS A 190 -5.13 13.65 -2.89
CA LYS A 190 -5.83 13.63 -1.60
C LYS A 190 -5.33 14.68 -0.61
N VAL A 191 -4.02 14.85 -0.51
CA VAL A 191 -3.43 15.82 0.43
C VAL A 191 -3.58 17.24 -0.11
N VAL A 192 -3.27 17.44 -1.37
CA VAL A 192 -3.35 18.76 -2.01
C VAL A 192 -4.78 19.29 -2.03
N THR A 193 -5.77 18.43 -2.27
CA THR A 193 -7.18 18.82 -2.37
C THR A 193 -7.85 18.94 -1.00
N ALA A 194 -7.63 17.97 -0.10
CA ALA A 194 -8.30 17.98 1.23
C ALA A 194 -7.62 18.93 2.23
N TYR A 195 -6.32 19.18 2.08
CA TYR A 195 -5.52 19.98 3.01
C TYR A 195 -4.65 21.02 2.29
N PRO A 196 -5.23 21.93 1.47
CA PRO A 196 -4.45 22.86 0.63
C PRO A 196 -3.58 23.81 1.45
N LYS A 197 -4.04 24.21 2.64
CA LYS A 197 -3.23 25.04 3.56
C LYS A 197 -2.00 24.32 4.07
N PHE A 198 -2.14 23.03 4.41
CA PHE A 198 -1.00 22.19 4.82
C PHE A 198 0.00 22.01 3.67
N ALA A 199 -0.49 21.72 2.47
CA ALA A 199 0.37 21.59 1.29
C ALA A 199 1.13 22.89 0.98
N ALA A 200 0.46 24.04 1.08
CA ALA A 200 1.09 25.34 0.89
C ALA A 200 2.13 25.68 1.98
N MET A 201 1.84 25.34 3.24
CA MET A 201 2.78 25.55 4.35
C MET A 201 4.01 24.65 4.29
N ALA A 202 3.87 23.45 3.75
CA ALA A 202 5.00 22.53 3.54
C ALA A 202 6.04 23.11 2.57
N GLY A 203 5.59 23.92 1.61
CA GLY A 203 6.45 24.56 0.63
C GLY A 203 7.13 23.59 -0.33
N GLU A 204 8.10 24.08 -1.06
CA GLU A 204 8.91 23.27 -1.97
C GLU A 204 9.62 22.16 -1.21
N ASP A 205 9.55 20.92 -1.72
CA ASP A 205 10.13 19.71 -1.10
C ASP A 205 9.64 19.37 0.32
N GLY A 206 8.58 20.01 0.81
CA GLY A 206 8.01 19.71 2.12
C GLY A 206 7.04 18.53 2.12
N LEU A 207 6.63 18.03 0.94
CA LEU A 207 5.84 16.81 0.77
C LEU A 207 6.67 15.75 0.04
N ILE A 208 6.44 14.48 0.40
CA ILE A 208 7.16 13.35 -0.20
C ILE A 208 6.61 13.09 -1.60
N GLY A 209 7.48 13.12 -2.62
CA GLY A 209 7.11 12.90 -4.02
C GLY A 209 6.69 11.46 -4.30
N LEU A 210 5.60 11.30 -5.07
CA LEU A 210 5.01 10.00 -5.42
C LEU A 210 6.00 9.08 -6.13
N THR A 211 6.80 9.62 -7.05
CA THR A 211 7.81 8.84 -7.79
C THR A 211 8.86 8.26 -6.84
N GLY A 212 9.43 9.08 -5.94
CA GLY A 212 10.44 8.62 -4.98
C GLY A 212 9.90 7.56 -4.03
N ILE A 213 8.62 7.68 -3.62
CA ILE A 213 7.98 6.63 -2.84
C ILE A 213 7.88 5.34 -3.66
N ALA A 214 7.35 5.40 -4.88
CA ALA A 214 7.15 4.21 -5.71
C ALA A 214 8.49 3.52 -6.07
N ASP A 215 9.55 4.30 -6.32
CA ASP A 215 10.90 3.75 -6.55
C ASP A 215 11.43 2.97 -5.34
N ALA A 216 11.10 3.41 -4.11
CA ALA A 216 11.47 2.69 -2.89
C ALA A 216 10.76 1.32 -2.77
N TYR A 217 9.51 1.21 -3.23
CA TYR A 217 8.82 -0.09 -3.31
C TYR A 217 9.50 -1.03 -4.29
N MET A 218 9.86 -0.52 -5.46
CA MET A 218 10.57 -1.32 -6.46
C MET A 218 11.99 -1.67 -6.01
N TYR A 219 12.63 -0.81 -5.20
CA TYR A 219 13.90 -1.16 -4.55
C TYR A 219 13.75 -2.41 -3.65
N LEU A 220 12.72 -2.48 -2.80
CA LEU A 220 12.46 -3.67 -1.99
C LEU A 220 12.16 -4.89 -2.86
N TYR A 221 11.32 -4.73 -3.87
CA TYR A 221 10.95 -5.82 -4.77
C TYR A 221 12.16 -6.47 -5.47
N ARG A 222 13.14 -5.66 -5.88
CA ARG A 222 14.34 -6.14 -6.60
C ARG A 222 15.40 -6.79 -5.70
N GLN A 223 15.24 -6.73 -4.37
CA GLN A 223 16.26 -7.23 -3.45
C GLN A 223 16.45 -8.75 -3.56
N PRO A 224 17.71 -9.22 -3.59
CA PRO A 224 17.98 -10.64 -3.57
C PRO A 224 17.65 -11.25 -2.20
N LYS A 225 17.35 -12.55 -2.17
CA LYS A 225 17.03 -13.30 -0.93
C LYS A 225 18.10 -13.18 0.17
N THR A 226 19.34 -12.84 -0.21
CA THR A 226 20.48 -12.68 0.72
C THR A 226 20.54 -11.29 1.41
N ALA A 227 19.66 -10.34 1.02
CA ALA A 227 19.73 -8.97 1.53
C ALA A 227 18.33 -8.29 1.51
N TRP A 228 17.39 -8.87 2.23
CA TRP A 228 16.03 -8.32 2.33
C TRP A 228 15.90 -7.26 3.42
N THR A 229 15.25 -6.16 3.09
CA THR A 229 14.86 -5.10 4.02
C THR A 229 13.45 -5.36 4.52
N LEU A 230 13.28 -5.45 5.84
CA LEU A 230 11.96 -5.56 6.47
C LEU A 230 11.26 -4.20 6.53
N GLU A 231 11.97 -3.16 6.95
CA GLU A 231 11.38 -1.83 7.14
C GLU A 231 12.24 -0.75 6.49
N LEU A 232 11.60 0.11 5.70
CA LEU A 232 12.23 1.25 5.06
C LEU A 232 11.45 2.52 5.44
N ASP A 233 12.17 3.56 5.86
CA ASP A 233 11.61 4.85 6.28
C ASP A 233 11.89 5.92 5.22
N LEU A 234 10.83 6.59 4.78
CA LEU A 234 10.88 7.65 3.76
C LEU A 234 10.34 8.95 4.34
N ARG A 235 11.10 10.01 4.21
CA ARG A 235 10.70 11.37 4.59
C ARG A 235 11.35 12.41 3.71
N THR A 236 10.85 13.64 3.75
CA THR A 236 11.58 14.77 3.19
C THR A 236 12.70 15.17 4.16
N TYR A 237 13.71 15.87 3.67
CA TYR A 237 14.78 16.42 4.53
C TYR A 237 14.27 17.51 5.48
N LYS A 238 13.04 17.98 5.30
CA LYS A 238 12.35 19.00 6.12
C LYS A 238 11.46 18.41 7.22
N GLU A 239 11.22 17.10 7.23
CA GLU A 239 10.36 16.48 8.24
C GLU A 239 11.09 16.39 9.57
N ASP A 240 10.48 16.93 10.63
CA ASP A 240 11.00 16.85 12.00
C ASP A 240 10.79 15.45 12.58
N PHE A 241 11.75 15.03 13.40
CA PHE A 241 11.74 13.72 14.07
C PHE A 241 11.03 13.77 15.42
#